data_768eba41409c3ca89d2714d51950ae41
#
_entry.id   768eba41409c3ca89d2714d51950ae41
#
_cell.length_a   1.000
_cell.length_b   1.000
_cell.length_c   1.000
_cell.angle_alpha   90.00
_cell.angle_beta   90.00
_cell.angle_gamma   90.00
#
_symmetry.space_group_name_H-M   'P 1'
#
loop_
_entity.id
_entity.type
_entity.pdbx_description
1 polymer ?
#
loop_
_entity_poly.entity_id
_entity_poly.type
_entity_poly.pdbx_seq_one_letter_code
_entity_poly.pdbx_strand_id
1 'polypeptide(L)'
;MLLITPQIGEKGVYLKQRLRNKLIEHKQYIAKHGQDMPEIRNWKWSPPMKTQALIDTARKLVADDKGVLAMDESNPTCNKRFAKLGIPQTKEARRAWRELIVTTPGLGRSISGAILYDETVRQQTNEGIPFVKAVMDAGIIPGIKVDAGAKEMAGHPGEKITEGLDGLRDRLAEYAQMGLRFAKWRAVITIGKDIPSRGCIEANGQALARYGALCQEAALVPIVEPEVLMDGTHTLERCRKVTEEVLRTVFNQLYRQRVMLEGVILKPNMVLPGLDCPQQEGVDEVADATVGCFLRAVPAAVPGITFLSGGQSPELASARLNAMNARWQSQLPWALAFSFARAIQQPAMEIWSGQDAHVTAAQQALLHRADCNRAARRGKYTAA
;
A
#
# COMPACT_ATOMS: atom_id res chain seq x y z
N MET A 1 -17.28 -3.76 55.26
CA MET A 1 -16.64 -2.84 54.28
C MET A 1 -15.17 -2.76 54.63
N LEU A 2 -14.39 -3.70 54.15
CA LEU A 2 -12.93 -3.80 54.40
C LEU A 2 -12.21 -3.35 53.15
N LEU A 3 -11.53 -2.22 53.22
CA LEU A 3 -10.66 -1.68 52.18
C LEU A 3 -9.36 -2.50 52.19
N ILE A 4 -9.15 -3.27 51.11
CA ILE A 4 -7.89 -3.95 50.85
C ILE A 4 -6.99 -2.99 50.06
N THR A 5 -6.01 -2.38 50.76
CA THR A 5 -4.89 -1.70 50.10
C THR A 5 -3.89 -2.73 49.62
N PRO A 6 -3.43 -2.69 48.37
CA PRO A 6 -2.39 -3.62 47.92
C PRO A 6 -1.05 -3.24 48.56
N GLN A 7 -0.46 -4.15 49.34
CA GLN A 7 0.92 -4.04 49.82
C GLN A 7 1.86 -4.16 48.58
N ILE A 8 2.57 -3.09 48.31
CA ILE A 8 3.68 -3.08 47.35
C ILE A 8 4.85 -3.76 48.04
N GLY A 9 5.17 -4.99 47.68
CA GLY A 9 6.28 -5.74 48.25
C GLY A 9 7.64 -5.04 48.08
N GLU A 10 8.62 -5.38 48.94
CA GLU A 10 9.96 -4.77 49.01
C GLU A 10 10.68 -4.57 47.67
N LYS A 11 10.45 -5.45 46.69
CA LYS A 11 10.98 -5.30 45.31
C LYS A 11 10.42 -4.07 44.56
N GLY A 12 9.19 -3.67 44.83
CA GLY A 12 8.57 -2.49 44.24
C GLY A 12 9.11 -1.18 44.83
N VAL A 13 9.44 -1.19 46.10
CA VAL A 13 10.08 -0.04 46.80
C VAL A 13 11.50 0.16 46.27
N TYR A 14 12.26 -0.93 46.14
CA TYR A 14 13.63 -0.89 45.62
C TYR A 14 13.71 -0.38 44.17
N LEU A 15 12.77 -0.80 43.29
CA LEU A 15 12.71 -0.32 41.90
C LEU A 15 12.37 1.17 41.82
N LYS A 16 11.41 1.65 42.64
CA LYS A 16 11.08 3.08 42.73
C LYS A 16 12.25 3.92 43.21
N GLN A 17 12.99 3.43 44.22
CA GLN A 17 14.18 4.13 44.76
C GLN A 17 15.28 4.20 43.68
N ARG A 18 15.53 3.12 42.95
CA ARG A 18 16.55 3.06 41.88
C ARG A 18 16.23 3.96 40.70
N LEU A 19 14.94 4.04 40.31
CA LEU A 19 14.46 4.97 39.26
C LEU A 19 14.56 6.42 39.72
N ARG A 20 14.25 6.71 40.99
CA ARG A 20 14.37 8.04 41.58
C ARG A 20 15.83 8.51 41.64
N ASN A 21 16.75 7.65 42.03
CA ASN A 21 18.18 7.95 42.06
C ASN A 21 18.74 8.22 40.66
N LYS A 22 18.37 7.39 39.65
CA LYS A 22 18.75 7.64 38.24
C LYS A 22 18.19 8.96 37.70
N LEU A 23 16.98 9.33 38.10
CA LEU A 23 16.39 10.62 37.71
C LEU A 23 17.11 11.82 38.36
N ILE A 24 17.57 11.66 39.58
CA ILE A 24 18.37 12.69 40.31
C ILE A 24 19.75 12.82 39.65
N GLU A 25 20.43 11.70 39.38
CA GLU A 25 21.71 11.69 38.66
C GLU A 25 21.62 12.34 37.28
N HIS A 26 20.55 12.04 36.53
CA HIS A 26 20.29 12.64 35.21
C HIS A 26 20.03 14.15 35.32
N LYS A 27 19.26 14.60 36.32
CA LYS A 27 19.03 16.04 36.58
C LYS A 27 20.30 16.75 36.97
N GLN A 28 21.16 16.12 37.80
CA GLN A 28 22.46 16.69 38.22
C GLN A 28 23.45 16.75 37.05
N TYR A 29 23.43 15.74 36.14
CA TYR A 29 24.23 15.75 34.93
C TYR A 29 23.81 16.89 33.98
N ILE A 30 22.49 17.09 33.77
CA ILE A 30 21.97 18.21 32.98
C ILE A 30 22.30 19.56 33.61
N ALA A 31 22.20 19.69 34.94
CA ALA A 31 22.53 20.93 35.63
C ALA A 31 24.02 21.29 35.54
N LYS A 32 24.89 20.28 35.47
CA LYS A 32 26.36 20.47 35.43
C LYS A 32 26.88 20.70 33.99
N HIS A 33 26.21 20.21 32.98
CA HIS A 33 26.66 20.24 31.57
C HIS A 33 25.68 20.96 30.64
N GLY A 34 24.56 21.47 31.17
CA GLY A 34 23.48 22.08 30.38
C GLY A 34 23.82 23.46 29.81
N GLN A 35 24.95 24.06 30.19
CA GLN A 35 25.40 25.33 29.59
C GLN A 35 26.19 25.15 28.29
N ASP A 36 26.69 23.94 28.00
CA ASP A 36 27.44 23.62 26.78
C ASP A 36 26.65 22.84 25.74
N MET A 37 25.35 22.61 25.96
CA MET A 37 24.48 21.99 24.98
C MET A 37 24.00 23.06 24.00
N PRO A 38 24.31 22.96 22.68
CA PRO A 38 23.73 23.86 21.71
C PRO A 38 22.20 23.76 21.78
N GLU A 39 21.53 24.90 21.72
CA GLU A 39 20.07 25.00 21.82
C GLU A 39 19.40 24.05 20.83
N ILE A 40 18.86 22.91 21.33
CA ILE A 40 18.05 21.96 20.56
C ILE A 40 16.73 22.62 20.08
N ARG A 41 16.45 23.85 20.51
CA ARG A 41 15.19 24.59 20.24
C ARG A 41 14.95 24.94 18.79
N ASN A 42 15.94 24.83 17.88
CA ASN A 42 15.81 25.26 16.49
C ASN A 42 16.37 24.26 15.46
N TRP A 43 16.50 22.97 15.80
CA TRP A 43 16.92 22.01 14.81
C TRP A 43 15.75 21.72 13.86
N LYS A 44 15.59 22.59 12.85
CA LYS A 44 14.77 22.31 11.67
C LYS A 44 15.58 21.35 10.80
N TRP A 45 15.30 20.07 10.92
CA TRP A 45 15.77 19.12 9.93
C TRP A 45 15.13 19.47 8.58
N SER A 46 15.92 20.03 7.68
CA SER A 46 15.52 20.29 6.30
C SER A 46 16.18 19.23 5.44
N PRO A 47 15.45 18.24 4.97
CA PRO A 47 15.99 17.21 4.11
C PRO A 47 16.49 17.83 2.80
N PRO A 48 17.49 17.22 2.11
CA PRO A 48 17.89 17.63 0.76
C PRO A 48 16.68 17.72 -0.17
N MET A 49 16.72 18.61 -1.19
CA MET A 49 15.55 18.86 -2.07
C MET A 49 14.93 17.58 -2.66
N LYS A 50 15.74 16.60 -3.07
CA LYS A 50 15.23 15.31 -3.57
C LYS A 50 14.45 14.54 -2.50
N THR A 51 14.90 14.57 -1.26
CA THR A 51 14.25 13.94 -0.11
C THR A 51 12.90 14.58 0.19
N GLN A 52 12.82 15.92 0.17
CA GLN A 52 11.57 16.64 0.41
C GLN A 52 10.53 16.32 -0.68
N ALA A 53 10.95 16.27 -1.95
CA ALA A 53 10.06 15.93 -3.06
C ALA A 53 9.45 14.50 -2.93
N LEU A 54 10.22 13.54 -2.41
CA LEU A 54 9.71 12.20 -2.12
C LEU A 54 8.66 12.22 -1.01
N ILE A 55 8.94 12.91 0.11
CA ILE A 55 8.01 13.06 1.23
C ILE A 55 6.70 13.72 0.76
N ASP A 56 6.81 14.81 0.01
CA ASP A 56 5.64 15.54 -0.49
C ASP A 56 4.80 14.68 -1.46
N THR A 57 5.45 13.91 -2.33
CA THR A 57 4.76 12.99 -3.25
C THR A 57 4.07 11.87 -2.48
N ALA A 58 4.74 11.26 -1.51
CA ALA A 58 4.15 10.20 -0.69
C ALA A 58 2.92 10.70 0.10
N ARG A 59 3.01 11.90 0.68
CA ARG A 59 1.88 12.54 1.36
C ARG A 59 0.71 12.85 0.41
N LYS A 60 1.00 13.38 -0.80
CA LYS A 60 -0.03 13.67 -1.81
C LYS A 60 -0.76 12.41 -2.28
N LEU A 61 -0.08 11.26 -2.36
CA LEU A 61 -0.70 9.99 -2.74
C LEU A 61 -1.80 9.52 -1.77
N VAL A 62 -1.76 9.97 -0.51
CA VAL A 62 -2.74 9.59 0.52
C VAL A 62 -3.49 10.79 1.11
N ALA A 63 -3.41 11.95 0.46
CA ALA A 63 -4.10 13.17 0.90
C ALA A 63 -5.59 13.22 0.46
N ASP A 64 -6.34 14.15 1.01
CA ASP A 64 -7.68 14.59 0.57
C ASP A 64 -8.71 13.46 0.44
N ASP A 65 -8.65 12.46 1.29
CA ASP A 65 -9.53 11.27 1.26
C ASP A 65 -9.46 10.48 -0.06
N LYS A 66 -8.45 10.71 -0.88
CA LYS A 66 -8.23 10.02 -2.15
C LYS A 66 -7.44 8.74 -1.96
N GLY A 67 -7.43 7.90 -2.98
CA GLY A 67 -6.60 6.71 -3.03
C GLY A 67 -5.92 6.52 -4.38
N VAL A 68 -5.20 5.43 -4.53
CA VAL A 68 -4.44 5.10 -5.73
C VAL A 68 -5.23 4.09 -6.57
N LEU A 69 -5.43 4.39 -7.84
CA LEU A 69 -6.01 3.43 -8.78
C LEU A 69 -4.92 2.48 -9.29
N ALA A 70 -5.08 1.19 -9.06
CA ALA A 70 -4.24 0.18 -9.68
C ALA A 70 -4.83 -0.21 -11.03
N MET A 71 -4.17 0.20 -12.12
CA MET A 71 -4.50 -0.13 -13.51
C MET A 71 -3.27 -0.67 -14.26
N ASP A 72 -2.47 -1.43 -13.53
CA ASP A 72 -1.14 -1.89 -13.91
C ASP A 72 -1.10 -3.39 -14.26
N GLU A 73 -2.25 -3.96 -14.60
CA GLU A 73 -2.30 -5.35 -15.05
C GLU A 73 -1.37 -5.56 -16.26
N SER A 74 -0.51 -6.57 -16.17
CA SER A 74 0.31 -6.99 -17.30
C SER A 74 -0.57 -7.44 -18.47
N ASN A 75 -0.03 -7.44 -19.69
CA ASN A 75 -0.78 -7.84 -20.88
C ASN A 75 -1.46 -9.22 -20.72
N PRO A 76 -0.78 -10.28 -20.21
CA PRO A 76 -1.45 -11.55 -19.96
C PRO A 76 -2.58 -11.46 -18.94
N THR A 77 -2.42 -10.67 -17.88
CA THR A 77 -3.45 -10.48 -16.85
C THR A 77 -4.66 -9.73 -17.40
N CYS A 78 -4.44 -8.66 -18.16
CA CYS A 78 -5.50 -7.91 -18.81
C CYS A 78 -6.26 -8.80 -19.82
N ASN A 79 -5.52 -9.52 -20.67
CA ASN A 79 -6.09 -10.47 -21.63
C ASN A 79 -6.93 -11.56 -20.96
N LYS A 80 -6.47 -12.12 -19.84
CA LYS A 80 -7.25 -13.11 -19.06
C LYS A 80 -8.58 -12.54 -18.56
N ARG A 81 -8.63 -11.26 -18.20
CA ARG A 81 -9.87 -10.57 -17.79
C ARG A 81 -10.77 -10.35 -19.01
N PHE A 82 -10.20 -9.91 -20.14
CA PHE A 82 -10.91 -9.70 -21.40
C PHE A 82 -11.54 -10.99 -21.92
N ALA A 83 -10.81 -12.11 -21.89
CA ALA A 83 -11.31 -13.40 -22.33
C ALA A 83 -12.60 -13.81 -21.61
N LYS A 84 -12.73 -13.51 -20.31
CA LYS A 84 -13.95 -13.81 -19.54
C LYS A 84 -15.18 -13.03 -20.01
N LEU A 85 -14.99 -11.92 -20.69
CA LEU A 85 -16.04 -11.01 -21.15
C LEU A 85 -16.16 -10.99 -22.70
N GLY A 86 -15.45 -11.88 -23.40
CA GLY A 86 -15.46 -11.91 -24.85
C GLY A 86 -14.79 -10.71 -25.53
N ILE A 87 -14.00 -9.92 -24.78
CA ILE A 87 -13.29 -8.75 -25.31
C ILE A 87 -12.04 -9.23 -26.07
N PRO A 88 -11.72 -8.65 -27.25
CA PRO A 88 -10.50 -8.97 -27.99
C PRO A 88 -9.22 -8.76 -27.15
N GLN A 89 -8.31 -9.73 -27.18
CA GLN A 89 -7.06 -9.71 -26.40
C GLN A 89 -5.93 -9.01 -27.16
N THR A 90 -6.22 -7.89 -27.79
CA THR A 90 -5.28 -7.13 -28.62
C THR A 90 -4.68 -5.93 -27.89
N LYS A 91 -3.63 -5.35 -28.43
CA LYS A 91 -3.01 -4.13 -27.95
C LYS A 91 -3.99 -2.95 -28.03
N GLU A 92 -4.78 -2.90 -29.10
CA GLU A 92 -5.79 -1.85 -29.35
C GLU A 92 -6.91 -1.91 -28.30
N ALA A 93 -7.42 -3.09 -27.99
CA ALA A 93 -8.44 -3.25 -26.95
C ALA A 93 -7.89 -2.87 -25.57
N ARG A 94 -6.64 -3.25 -25.24
CA ARG A 94 -5.99 -2.81 -23.99
C ARG A 94 -5.81 -1.30 -23.95
N ARG A 95 -5.41 -0.68 -25.05
CA ARG A 95 -5.28 0.78 -25.17
C ARG A 95 -6.63 1.46 -24.95
N ALA A 96 -7.69 1.00 -25.64
CA ALA A 96 -9.04 1.54 -25.49
C ALA A 96 -9.56 1.43 -24.06
N TRP A 97 -9.32 0.31 -23.39
CA TRP A 97 -9.64 0.15 -21.97
C TRP A 97 -8.88 1.15 -21.08
N ARG A 98 -7.57 1.35 -21.32
CA ARG A 98 -6.77 2.33 -20.55
C ARG A 98 -7.20 3.76 -20.84
N GLU A 99 -7.55 4.08 -22.08
CA GLU A 99 -8.10 5.37 -22.47
C GLU A 99 -9.41 5.67 -21.73
N LEU A 100 -10.36 4.73 -21.73
CA LEU A 100 -11.62 4.85 -20.99
C LEU A 100 -11.36 5.25 -19.53
N ILE A 101 -10.38 4.64 -18.86
CA ILE A 101 -10.06 4.92 -17.47
C ILE A 101 -9.47 6.33 -17.33
N VAL A 102 -8.40 6.66 -18.08
CA VAL A 102 -7.66 7.92 -17.87
C VAL A 102 -8.44 9.14 -18.34
N THR A 103 -9.42 8.96 -19.23
CA THR A 103 -10.30 10.05 -19.71
C THR A 103 -11.61 10.14 -18.93
N THR A 104 -11.82 9.33 -17.88
CA THR A 104 -13.02 9.41 -17.05
C THR A 104 -13.14 10.78 -16.38
N PRO A 105 -14.19 11.57 -16.70
CA PRO A 105 -14.35 12.91 -16.18
C PRO A 105 -14.46 12.94 -14.66
N GLY A 106 -13.67 13.77 -14.00
CA GLY A 106 -13.73 13.97 -12.56
C GLY A 106 -13.05 12.87 -11.72
N LEU A 107 -12.38 11.89 -12.33
CA LEU A 107 -11.72 10.79 -11.63
C LEU A 107 -10.70 11.29 -10.59
N GLY A 108 -9.96 12.36 -10.89
CA GLY A 108 -8.99 12.98 -9.99
C GLY A 108 -9.58 13.58 -8.70
N ARG A 109 -10.92 13.65 -8.56
CA ARG A 109 -11.57 14.01 -7.29
C ARG A 109 -11.44 12.92 -6.24
N SER A 110 -11.36 11.66 -6.66
CA SER A 110 -11.32 10.49 -5.77
C SER A 110 -10.02 9.68 -5.87
N ILE A 111 -9.24 9.90 -6.95
CA ILE A 111 -7.97 9.23 -7.23
C ILE A 111 -6.83 10.24 -7.16
N SER A 112 -5.84 9.97 -6.29
CA SER A 112 -4.63 10.76 -6.12
C SER A 112 -3.49 10.32 -7.03
N GLY A 113 -3.40 9.02 -7.31
CA GLY A 113 -2.37 8.43 -8.14
C GLY A 113 -2.88 7.25 -8.95
N ALA A 114 -2.28 6.97 -10.10
CA ALA A 114 -2.59 5.82 -10.93
C ALA A 114 -1.33 5.00 -11.22
N ILE A 115 -1.37 3.70 -10.91
CA ILE A 115 -0.29 2.78 -11.25
C ILE A 115 -0.52 2.29 -12.67
N LEU A 116 0.39 2.61 -13.57
CA LEU A 116 0.33 2.23 -14.98
C LEU A 116 1.21 0.99 -15.24
N TYR A 117 1.04 0.39 -16.43
CA TYR A 117 1.89 -0.66 -16.95
C TYR A 117 2.80 -0.10 -18.04
N ASP A 118 3.96 -0.74 -18.33
CA ASP A 118 4.94 -0.23 -19.30
C ASP A 118 4.34 0.00 -20.69
N GLU A 119 3.52 -0.93 -21.21
CA GLU A 119 2.81 -0.73 -22.46
C GLU A 119 1.98 0.57 -22.44
N THR A 120 1.30 0.85 -21.33
CA THR A 120 0.39 2.01 -21.21
C THR A 120 1.14 3.34 -21.18
N VAL A 121 2.27 3.44 -20.47
CA VAL A 121 3.04 4.70 -20.40
C VAL A 121 3.65 5.11 -21.74
N ARG A 122 3.76 4.15 -22.68
CA ARG A 122 4.27 4.37 -24.04
C ARG A 122 3.15 4.57 -25.08
N GLN A 123 1.90 4.57 -24.66
CA GLN A 123 0.73 4.74 -25.51
C GLN A 123 0.14 6.15 -25.36
N GLN A 124 -0.80 6.45 -26.25
CA GLN A 124 -1.52 7.71 -26.29
C GLN A 124 -3.02 7.47 -26.55
N THR A 125 -3.83 8.48 -26.25
CA THR A 125 -5.25 8.52 -26.55
C THR A 125 -5.49 8.54 -28.07
N ASN A 126 -6.74 8.38 -28.50
CA ASN A 126 -7.11 8.53 -29.90
C ASN A 126 -6.83 9.94 -30.44
N GLU A 127 -6.76 10.94 -29.56
CA GLU A 127 -6.42 12.33 -29.87
C GLU A 127 -4.91 12.60 -29.90
N GLY A 128 -4.06 11.56 -29.70
CA GLY A 128 -2.61 11.70 -29.70
C GLY A 128 -2.00 12.23 -28.42
N ILE A 129 -2.76 12.31 -27.32
CA ILE A 129 -2.26 12.76 -26.00
C ILE A 129 -1.58 11.58 -25.30
N PRO A 130 -0.29 11.67 -24.91
CA PRO A 130 0.37 10.60 -24.13
C PRO A 130 -0.41 10.29 -22.84
N PHE A 131 -0.59 9.01 -22.51
CA PHE A 131 -1.38 8.64 -21.32
C PHE A 131 -0.81 9.19 -20.02
N VAL A 132 0.51 9.31 -19.90
CA VAL A 132 1.13 9.96 -18.74
C VAL A 132 0.63 11.41 -18.59
N LYS A 133 0.55 12.15 -19.71
CA LYS A 133 0.02 13.51 -19.73
C LYS A 133 -1.47 13.56 -19.40
N ALA A 134 -2.28 12.66 -19.97
CA ALA A 134 -3.72 12.61 -19.70
C ALA A 134 -4.01 12.35 -18.21
N VAL A 135 -3.23 11.49 -17.55
CA VAL A 135 -3.30 11.24 -16.10
C VAL A 135 -2.95 12.51 -15.32
N MET A 136 -1.88 13.23 -15.72
CA MET A 136 -1.47 14.47 -15.06
C MET A 136 -2.51 15.58 -15.23
N ASP A 137 -3.08 15.72 -16.42
CA ASP A 137 -4.12 16.73 -16.73
C ASP A 137 -5.41 16.48 -15.92
N ALA A 138 -5.69 15.22 -15.57
CA ALA A 138 -6.77 14.84 -14.65
C ALA A 138 -6.45 15.14 -13.17
N GLY A 139 -5.28 15.71 -12.85
CA GLY A 139 -4.83 15.99 -11.49
C GLY A 139 -4.41 14.73 -10.71
N ILE A 140 -4.06 13.67 -11.41
CA ILE A 140 -3.65 12.36 -10.86
C ILE A 140 -2.14 12.19 -11.03
N ILE A 141 -1.46 11.74 -9.98
CA ILE A 141 -0.02 11.47 -10.01
C ILE A 141 0.23 10.16 -10.79
N PRO A 142 1.03 10.16 -11.86
CA PRO A 142 1.34 8.93 -12.59
C PRO A 142 2.42 8.10 -11.90
N GLY A 143 2.23 6.80 -11.88
CA GLY A 143 3.17 5.82 -11.37
C GLY A 143 3.25 4.58 -12.25
N ILE A 144 4.15 3.66 -11.92
CA ILE A 144 4.52 2.53 -12.78
C ILE A 144 4.74 1.24 -11.99
N LYS A 145 4.19 0.12 -12.48
CA LYS A 145 4.58 -1.21 -12.05
C LYS A 145 5.94 -1.58 -12.67
N VAL A 146 6.90 -1.96 -11.82
CA VAL A 146 8.28 -2.22 -12.27
C VAL A 146 8.76 -3.65 -12.03
N ASP A 147 8.02 -4.46 -11.27
CA ASP A 147 8.34 -5.88 -11.11
C ASP A 147 8.10 -6.66 -12.42
N ALA A 148 8.87 -7.73 -12.63
CA ALA A 148 8.74 -8.65 -13.76
C ALA A 148 7.79 -9.83 -13.48
N GLY A 149 7.09 -9.80 -12.33
CA GLY A 149 6.13 -10.82 -11.91
C GLY A 149 6.73 -11.86 -10.96
N ALA A 150 5.82 -12.53 -10.25
CA ALA A 150 6.16 -13.61 -9.34
C ALA A 150 6.44 -14.91 -10.11
N LYS A 151 7.51 -15.60 -9.74
CA LYS A 151 7.96 -16.89 -10.27
C LYS A 151 8.02 -17.91 -9.15
N GLU A 152 8.00 -19.19 -9.50
CA GLU A 152 8.24 -20.25 -8.52
C GLU A 152 9.62 -20.06 -7.88
N MET A 153 9.68 -20.14 -6.56
CA MET A 153 10.94 -20.00 -5.84
C MET A 153 11.71 -21.34 -5.85
N ALA A 154 12.93 -21.32 -6.39
CA ALA A 154 13.75 -22.51 -6.51
C ALA A 154 13.99 -23.16 -5.14
N GLY A 155 13.74 -24.47 -5.02
CA GLY A 155 13.88 -25.23 -3.77
C GLY A 155 12.75 -24.99 -2.74
N HIS A 156 11.70 -24.24 -3.07
CA HIS A 156 10.59 -23.90 -2.18
C HIS A 156 9.23 -24.17 -2.87
N PRO A 157 8.77 -25.42 -2.93
CA PRO A 157 7.54 -25.77 -3.62
C PRO A 157 6.32 -24.98 -3.12
N GLY A 158 5.55 -24.40 -4.05
CA GLY A 158 4.35 -23.60 -3.74
C GLY A 158 4.62 -22.18 -3.25
N GLU A 159 5.87 -21.77 -3.13
CA GLU A 159 6.26 -20.40 -2.77
C GLU A 159 6.82 -19.63 -3.99
N LYS A 160 6.76 -18.33 -3.93
CA LYS A 160 7.15 -17.48 -5.07
C LYS A 160 8.14 -16.40 -4.68
N ILE A 161 9.00 -16.07 -5.63
CA ILE A 161 9.87 -14.90 -5.60
C ILE A 161 9.49 -13.95 -6.72
N THR A 162 9.45 -12.65 -6.43
CA THR A 162 9.20 -11.65 -7.48
C THR A 162 10.51 -11.17 -8.08
N GLU A 163 10.61 -11.27 -9.40
CA GLU A 163 11.79 -10.89 -10.17
C GLU A 163 11.67 -9.46 -10.73
N GLY A 164 12.78 -8.92 -11.27
CA GLY A 164 12.81 -7.65 -11.98
C GLY A 164 13.81 -6.61 -11.44
N LEU A 165 14.73 -6.99 -10.54
CA LEU A 165 15.76 -6.10 -10.01
C LEU A 165 16.87 -5.82 -11.04
N ASP A 166 17.13 -6.77 -11.94
CA ASP A 166 18.16 -6.61 -12.97
C ASP A 166 17.76 -5.51 -13.96
N GLY A 167 18.66 -4.57 -14.20
CA GLY A 167 18.41 -3.40 -15.04
C GLY A 167 17.36 -2.42 -14.49
N LEU A 168 16.89 -2.58 -13.24
CA LEU A 168 15.86 -1.74 -12.67
C LEU A 168 16.30 -0.28 -12.53
N ARG A 169 17.58 -0.01 -12.20
CA ARG A 169 18.09 1.36 -12.07
C ARG A 169 17.87 2.18 -13.33
N ASP A 170 18.20 1.62 -14.48
CA ASP A 170 18.09 2.31 -15.78
C ASP A 170 16.61 2.52 -16.15
N ARG A 171 15.75 1.53 -15.94
CA ARG A 171 14.31 1.65 -16.16
C ARG A 171 13.68 2.72 -15.27
N LEU A 172 14.07 2.82 -14.00
CA LEU A 172 13.55 3.85 -13.09
C LEU A 172 13.99 5.26 -13.52
N ALA A 173 15.23 5.41 -14.01
CA ALA A 173 15.70 6.68 -14.55
C ALA A 173 14.88 7.09 -15.79
N GLU A 174 14.62 6.16 -16.72
CA GLU A 174 13.75 6.39 -17.88
C GLU A 174 12.34 6.82 -17.45
N TYR A 175 11.72 6.09 -16.54
CA TYR A 175 10.37 6.41 -16.06
C TYR A 175 10.29 7.77 -15.35
N ALA A 176 11.30 8.13 -14.57
CA ALA A 176 11.36 9.46 -13.95
C ALA A 176 11.43 10.58 -14.99
N GLN A 177 12.19 10.39 -16.09
CA GLN A 177 12.26 11.32 -17.22
C GLN A 177 10.91 11.42 -17.97
N MET A 178 10.16 10.32 -18.08
CA MET A 178 8.80 10.33 -18.65
C MET A 178 7.77 11.08 -17.79
N GLY A 179 8.13 11.54 -16.59
CA GLY A 179 7.26 12.29 -15.71
C GLY A 179 6.56 11.47 -14.62
N LEU A 180 6.87 10.17 -14.49
CA LEU A 180 6.34 9.34 -13.42
C LEU A 180 6.94 9.78 -12.06
N ARG A 181 6.17 9.60 -10.98
CA ARG A 181 6.55 10.09 -9.65
C ARG A 181 6.59 9.01 -8.58
N PHE A 182 6.05 7.84 -8.86
CA PHE A 182 6.13 6.69 -7.96
C PHE A 182 6.21 5.38 -8.75
N ALA A 183 6.71 4.34 -8.09
CA ALA A 183 6.76 2.99 -8.65
C ALA A 183 6.02 2.02 -7.73
N LYS A 184 5.66 0.84 -8.25
CA LYS A 184 5.07 -0.24 -7.46
C LYS A 184 5.74 -1.58 -7.77
N TRP A 185 6.00 -2.35 -6.71
CA TRP A 185 6.50 -3.72 -6.77
C TRP A 185 5.69 -4.61 -5.85
N ARG A 186 5.13 -5.68 -6.40
CA ARG A 186 4.34 -6.68 -5.69
C ARG A 186 5.17 -7.92 -5.40
N ALA A 187 5.29 -8.30 -4.14
CA ALA A 187 5.68 -9.63 -3.71
C ALA A 187 4.44 -10.40 -3.26
N VAL A 188 4.38 -11.70 -3.52
CA VAL A 188 3.26 -12.56 -3.11
C VAL A 188 3.72 -13.62 -2.15
N ILE A 189 3.00 -13.80 -1.06
CA ILE A 189 3.26 -14.74 0.01
C ILE A 189 2.06 -15.67 0.15
N THR A 190 2.25 -16.95 -0.12
CA THR A 190 1.20 -17.98 -0.02
C THR A 190 1.14 -18.53 1.39
N ILE A 191 -0.07 -18.71 1.94
CA ILE A 191 -0.28 -19.47 3.18
C ILE A 191 -0.69 -20.90 2.83
N GLY A 192 0.01 -21.87 3.41
CA GLY A 192 -0.29 -23.30 3.28
C GLY A 192 0.09 -24.06 4.55
N LYS A 193 0.15 -25.40 4.46
CA LYS A 193 0.40 -26.26 5.62
C LYS A 193 1.71 -25.90 6.32
N ASP A 194 2.82 -25.81 5.60
CA ASP A 194 4.16 -25.52 6.14
C ASP A 194 4.79 -24.28 5.49
N ILE A 195 3.99 -23.44 4.85
CA ILE A 195 4.39 -22.20 4.18
C ILE A 195 3.57 -20.99 4.68
N PRO A 196 4.08 -19.77 4.63
CA PRO A 196 5.35 -19.41 4.01
C PRO A 196 6.55 -19.84 4.85
N SER A 197 7.65 -20.21 4.17
CA SER A 197 8.94 -20.43 4.80
C SER A 197 9.61 -19.10 5.15
N ARG A 198 10.50 -19.13 6.14
CA ARG A 198 11.31 -17.97 6.49
C ARG A 198 12.16 -17.50 5.29
N GLY A 199 12.71 -18.43 4.50
CA GLY A 199 13.47 -18.13 3.29
C GLY A 199 12.68 -17.32 2.27
N CYS A 200 11.41 -17.69 2.04
CA CYS A 200 10.53 -16.96 1.13
C CYS A 200 10.24 -15.54 1.63
N ILE A 201 9.92 -15.39 2.92
CA ILE A 201 9.64 -14.08 3.51
C ILE A 201 10.87 -13.17 3.45
N GLU A 202 12.06 -13.68 3.82
CA GLU A 202 13.31 -12.92 3.81
C GLU A 202 13.73 -12.52 2.40
N ALA A 203 13.67 -13.43 1.42
CA ALA A 203 14.05 -13.14 0.03
C ALA A 203 13.15 -12.07 -0.60
N ASN A 204 11.82 -12.17 -0.43
CA ASN A 204 10.89 -11.16 -0.91
C ASN A 204 11.04 -9.83 -0.17
N GLY A 205 11.27 -9.86 1.14
CA GLY A 205 11.54 -8.65 1.95
C GLY A 205 12.80 -7.94 1.48
N GLN A 206 13.88 -8.68 1.19
CA GLN A 206 15.13 -8.13 0.67
C GLN A 206 14.95 -7.53 -0.73
N ALA A 207 14.19 -8.21 -1.61
CA ALA A 207 13.89 -7.69 -2.95
C ALA A 207 13.11 -6.37 -2.89
N LEU A 208 12.05 -6.29 -2.04
CA LEU A 208 11.28 -5.08 -1.80
C LEU A 208 12.13 -3.92 -1.27
N ALA A 209 13.09 -4.21 -0.39
CA ALA A 209 13.95 -3.18 0.18
C ALA A 209 14.98 -2.65 -0.85
N ARG A 210 15.58 -3.51 -1.67
CA ARG A 210 16.46 -3.10 -2.77
C ARG A 210 15.72 -2.27 -3.81
N TYR A 211 14.51 -2.71 -4.18
CA TYR A 211 13.62 -1.95 -5.05
C TYR A 211 13.32 -0.57 -4.45
N GLY A 212 12.98 -0.49 -3.16
CA GLY A 212 12.68 0.76 -2.47
C GLY A 212 13.85 1.75 -2.51
N ALA A 213 15.08 1.28 -2.27
CA ALA A 213 16.28 2.10 -2.35
C ALA A 213 16.55 2.63 -3.77
N LEU A 214 16.41 1.78 -4.79
CA LEU A 214 16.57 2.18 -6.20
C LEU A 214 15.52 3.23 -6.63
N CYS A 215 14.28 3.10 -6.16
CA CYS A 215 13.25 4.10 -6.42
C CYS A 215 13.61 5.46 -5.84
N GLN A 216 14.03 5.52 -4.58
CA GLN A 216 14.39 6.79 -3.94
C GLN A 216 15.64 7.43 -4.57
N GLU A 217 16.60 6.63 -5.03
CA GLU A 217 17.73 7.09 -5.82
C GLU A 217 17.26 7.81 -7.10
N ALA A 218 16.24 7.26 -7.78
CA ALA A 218 15.62 7.84 -8.98
C ALA A 218 14.58 8.95 -8.69
N ALA A 219 14.43 9.38 -7.44
CA ALA A 219 13.43 10.34 -6.98
C ALA A 219 11.97 9.88 -7.24
N LEU A 220 11.71 8.58 -7.21
CA LEU A 220 10.40 7.96 -7.28
C LEU A 220 9.99 7.43 -5.89
N VAL A 221 8.75 7.65 -5.48
CA VAL A 221 8.20 7.06 -4.25
C VAL A 221 7.96 5.56 -4.46
N PRO A 222 8.55 4.65 -3.68
CA PRO A 222 8.23 3.24 -3.76
C PRO A 222 6.89 2.93 -3.06
N ILE A 223 5.95 2.33 -3.79
CA ILE A 223 4.84 1.58 -3.21
C ILE A 223 5.32 0.14 -2.99
N VAL A 224 5.52 -0.22 -1.73
CA VAL A 224 5.98 -1.53 -1.30
C VAL A 224 4.76 -2.42 -1.06
N GLU A 225 4.59 -3.48 -1.88
CA GLU A 225 3.39 -4.33 -1.87
C GLU A 225 3.73 -5.78 -1.46
N PRO A 226 3.90 -6.06 -0.14
CA PRO A 226 4.02 -7.42 0.38
C PRO A 226 2.62 -8.02 0.57
N GLU A 227 2.11 -8.71 -0.43
CA GLU A 227 0.76 -9.29 -0.39
C GLU A 227 0.78 -10.70 0.18
N VAL A 228 0.17 -10.91 1.33
CA VAL A 228 -0.22 -12.24 1.80
C VAL A 228 -1.53 -12.60 1.11
N LEU A 229 -1.49 -13.69 0.32
CA LEU A 229 -2.63 -14.11 -0.50
C LEU A 229 -3.78 -14.61 0.37
N MET A 230 -4.99 -14.34 -0.09
CA MET A 230 -6.22 -14.80 0.56
C MET A 230 -6.73 -16.15 0.00
N ASP A 231 -6.00 -16.76 -0.93
CA ASP A 231 -6.34 -18.08 -1.45
C ASP A 231 -6.12 -19.15 -0.37
N GLY A 232 -7.00 -20.17 -0.32
CA GLY A 232 -6.90 -21.30 0.58
C GLY A 232 -7.81 -21.23 1.81
N THR A 233 -7.53 -22.09 2.81
CA THR A 233 -8.42 -22.38 3.95
C THR A 233 -7.92 -21.82 5.28
N HIS A 234 -6.93 -20.96 5.29
CA HIS A 234 -6.34 -20.43 6.51
C HIS A 234 -7.31 -19.52 7.27
N THR A 235 -7.20 -19.52 8.60
CA THR A 235 -8.01 -18.68 9.49
C THR A 235 -7.53 -17.22 9.48
N LEU A 236 -8.39 -16.30 9.93
CA LEU A 236 -8.05 -14.89 10.19
C LEU A 236 -6.78 -14.77 11.05
N GLU A 237 -6.69 -15.56 12.12
CA GLU A 237 -5.53 -15.55 13.04
C GLU A 237 -4.25 -16.01 12.37
N ARG A 238 -4.31 -17.01 11.47
CA ARG A 238 -3.13 -17.44 10.69
C ARG A 238 -2.69 -16.34 9.73
N CYS A 239 -3.62 -15.70 9.02
CA CYS A 239 -3.34 -14.55 8.16
C CYS A 239 -2.71 -13.42 8.96
N ARG A 240 -3.25 -13.09 10.14
CA ARG A 240 -2.71 -12.05 11.02
C ARG A 240 -1.26 -12.31 11.40
N LYS A 241 -0.94 -13.53 11.84
CA LYS A 241 0.44 -13.92 12.23
C LYS A 241 1.42 -13.80 11.07
N VAL A 242 1.04 -14.34 9.90
CA VAL A 242 1.89 -14.28 8.69
C VAL A 242 2.07 -12.83 8.24
N THR A 243 1.00 -12.04 8.18
CA THR A 243 1.08 -10.64 7.78
C THR A 243 1.98 -9.83 8.74
N GLU A 244 1.87 -10.05 10.05
CA GLU A 244 2.73 -9.39 11.05
C GLU A 244 4.21 -9.75 10.83
N GLU A 245 4.54 -11.03 10.61
CA GLU A 245 5.90 -11.50 10.35
C GLU A 245 6.47 -10.92 9.06
N VAL A 246 5.68 -10.96 7.97
CA VAL A 246 6.07 -10.40 6.67
C VAL A 246 6.34 -8.89 6.78
N LEU A 247 5.46 -8.13 7.40
CA LEU A 247 5.63 -6.69 7.57
C LEU A 247 6.86 -6.35 8.41
N ARG A 248 7.09 -7.04 9.53
CA ARG A 248 8.29 -6.84 10.36
C ARG A 248 9.56 -7.12 9.58
N THR A 249 9.58 -8.20 8.79
CA THR A 249 10.72 -8.55 7.93
C THR A 249 10.96 -7.48 6.88
N VAL A 250 9.92 -7.05 6.18
CA VAL A 250 10.00 -6.01 5.14
C VAL A 250 10.56 -4.70 5.72
N PHE A 251 10.03 -4.20 6.84
CA PHE A 251 10.52 -2.96 7.44
C PHE A 251 11.95 -3.08 7.98
N ASN A 252 12.34 -4.24 8.52
CA ASN A 252 13.71 -4.50 8.91
C ASN A 252 14.66 -4.45 7.69
N GLN A 253 14.27 -5.02 6.55
CA GLN A 253 15.04 -4.97 5.31
C GLN A 253 15.09 -3.54 4.73
N LEU A 254 13.99 -2.79 4.75
CA LEU A 254 13.97 -1.37 4.35
C LEU A 254 14.94 -0.54 5.18
N TYR A 255 14.95 -0.75 6.50
CA TYR A 255 15.90 -0.10 7.41
C TYR A 255 17.36 -0.43 7.04
N ARG A 256 17.68 -1.73 6.82
CA ARG A 256 19.03 -2.17 6.42
C ARG A 256 19.49 -1.59 5.09
N GLN A 257 18.56 -1.38 4.15
CA GLN A 257 18.83 -0.74 2.86
C GLN A 257 18.78 0.80 2.93
N ARG A 258 18.64 1.39 4.13
CA ARG A 258 18.59 2.84 4.37
C ARG A 258 17.48 3.55 3.59
N VAL A 259 16.36 2.87 3.37
CA VAL A 259 15.18 3.46 2.73
C VAL A 259 14.53 4.43 3.72
N MET A 260 14.29 5.65 3.28
CA MET A 260 13.59 6.69 4.05
C MET A 260 12.10 6.37 4.08
N LEU A 261 11.56 6.09 5.26
CA LEU A 261 10.17 5.61 5.43
C LEU A 261 9.13 6.70 5.15
N GLU A 262 9.44 7.96 5.39
CA GLU A 262 8.57 9.11 5.08
C GLU A 262 8.31 9.27 3.58
N GLY A 263 9.13 8.67 2.74
CA GLY A 263 8.99 8.60 1.28
C GLY A 263 8.55 7.23 0.77
N VAL A 264 7.86 6.42 1.57
CA VAL A 264 7.34 5.09 1.21
C VAL A 264 5.82 5.05 1.36
N ILE A 265 5.13 4.36 0.47
CA ILE A 265 3.73 3.95 0.67
C ILE A 265 3.70 2.43 0.83
N LEU A 266 3.03 1.95 1.87
CA LEU A 266 2.77 0.53 2.06
C LEU A 266 1.48 0.12 1.35
N LYS A 267 1.53 -0.98 0.58
CA LYS A 267 0.32 -1.56 -0.05
C LYS A 267 0.14 -3.01 0.35
N PRO A 268 -0.45 -3.28 1.51
CA PRO A 268 -0.65 -4.62 2.02
C PRO A 268 -2.05 -5.16 1.69
N ASN A 269 -2.23 -6.47 1.94
CA ASN A 269 -3.56 -7.06 2.13
C ASN A 269 -4.22 -6.53 3.43
N MET A 270 -5.55 -6.62 3.51
CA MET A 270 -6.24 -6.66 4.80
C MET A 270 -6.00 -8.02 5.45
N VAL A 271 -6.07 -8.11 6.75
CA VAL A 271 -6.00 -9.40 7.48
C VAL A 271 -7.35 -10.11 7.31
N LEU A 272 -7.34 -11.19 6.54
CA LEU A 272 -8.55 -11.91 6.10
C LEU A 272 -8.40 -13.41 6.32
N PRO A 273 -9.49 -14.15 6.58
CA PRO A 273 -9.47 -15.59 6.39
C PRO A 273 -9.27 -15.93 4.91
N GLY A 274 -8.80 -17.13 4.63
CA GLY A 274 -8.75 -17.65 3.26
C GLY A 274 -10.14 -17.72 2.64
N LEU A 275 -10.20 -17.58 1.31
CA LEU A 275 -11.49 -17.61 0.59
C LEU A 275 -12.27 -18.91 0.79
N ASP A 276 -11.55 -20.02 0.99
CA ASP A 276 -12.14 -21.36 1.22
C ASP A 276 -12.21 -21.72 2.72
N CYS A 277 -11.92 -20.77 3.63
CA CYS A 277 -12.05 -20.98 5.07
C CYS A 277 -13.53 -21.09 5.43
N PRO A 278 -13.97 -22.14 6.15
CA PRO A 278 -15.35 -22.30 6.54
C PRO A 278 -15.87 -21.16 7.42
N GLN A 279 -14.99 -20.57 8.23
CA GLN A 279 -15.30 -19.42 9.06
C GLN A 279 -14.85 -18.14 8.32
N GLN A 280 -15.83 -17.28 8.01
CA GLN A 280 -15.63 -15.96 7.45
C GLN A 280 -16.03 -14.90 8.47
N GLU A 281 -15.07 -14.09 8.88
CA GLU A 281 -15.30 -13.01 9.85
C GLU A 281 -16.00 -11.81 9.20
N GLY A 282 -16.74 -11.10 10.02
CA GLY A 282 -17.47 -9.89 9.64
C GLY A 282 -16.55 -8.70 9.33
N VAL A 283 -17.19 -7.59 8.95
CA VAL A 283 -16.50 -6.37 8.55
C VAL A 283 -15.67 -5.80 9.70
N ASP A 284 -16.24 -5.78 10.91
CA ASP A 284 -15.62 -5.17 12.09
C ASP A 284 -14.46 -5.99 12.63
N GLU A 285 -14.59 -7.33 12.66
CA GLU A 285 -13.54 -8.24 13.09
C GLU A 285 -12.32 -8.15 12.17
N VAL A 286 -12.54 -8.08 10.85
CA VAL A 286 -11.48 -7.88 9.86
C VAL A 286 -10.82 -6.51 10.03
N ALA A 287 -11.60 -5.47 10.29
CA ALA A 287 -11.06 -4.13 10.52
C ALA A 287 -10.16 -4.10 11.77
N ASP A 288 -10.62 -4.68 12.89
CA ASP A 288 -9.87 -4.74 14.14
C ASP A 288 -8.61 -5.58 14.03
N ALA A 289 -8.69 -6.76 13.39
CA ALA A 289 -7.54 -7.62 13.16
C ALA A 289 -6.48 -6.94 12.29
N THR A 290 -6.92 -6.22 11.25
CA THR A 290 -6.03 -5.50 10.32
C THR A 290 -5.33 -4.33 11.02
N VAL A 291 -6.08 -3.46 11.69
CA VAL A 291 -5.52 -2.32 12.43
C VAL A 291 -4.61 -2.79 13.54
N GLY A 292 -5.03 -3.79 14.33
CA GLY A 292 -4.22 -4.36 15.40
C GLY A 292 -2.90 -4.96 14.91
N CYS A 293 -2.91 -5.65 13.76
CA CYS A 293 -1.71 -6.17 13.12
C CYS A 293 -0.74 -5.02 12.72
N PHE A 294 -1.26 -3.96 12.14
CA PHE A 294 -0.43 -2.86 11.62
C PHE A 294 0.14 -1.99 12.73
N LEU A 295 -0.59 -1.73 13.80
CA LEU A 295 -0.07 -1.04 14.97
C LEU A 295 1.12 -1.76 15.62
N ARG A 296 1.25 -3.08 15.39
CA ARG A 296 2.36 -3.89 15.89
C ARG A 296 3.55 -3.96 14.94
N ALA A 297 3.35 -3.70 13.64
CA ALA A 297 4.35 -4.01 12.62
C ALA A 297 4.73 -2.86 11.69
N VAL A 298 3.90 -1.82 11.55
CA VAL A 298 4.14 -0.70 10.63
C VAL A 298 4.68 0.51 11.38
N PRO A 299 5.87 1.03 11.03
CA PRO A 299 6.42 2.23 11.64
C PRO A 299 5.54 3.47 11.39
N ALA A 300 5.43 4.33 12.40
CA ALA A 300 4.64 5.58 12.33
C ALA A 300 5.19 6.60 11.32
N ALA A 301 6.44 6.44 10.86
CA ALA A 301 7.06 7.31 9.87
C ALA A 301 6.49 7.14 8.45
N VAL A 302 5.80 6.02 8.17
CA VAL A 302 5.15 5.78 6.86
C VAL A 302 3.96 6.73 6.71
N PRO A 303 3.84 7.52 5.62
CA PRO A 303 2.75 8.49 5.46
C PRO A 303 1.38 7.85 5.30
N GLY A 304 1.32 6.67 4.69
CA GLY A 304 0.04 6.01 4.46
C GLY A 304 0.13 4.57 4.00
N ILE A 305 -1.00 3.90 4.19
CA ILE A 305 -1.24 2.50 3.85
C ILE A 305 -2.36 2.46 2.82
N THR A 306 -2.09 1.91 1.64
CA THR A 306 -3.05 1.81 0.54
C THR A 306 -3.39 0.35 0.28
N PHE A 307 -4.51 -0.14 0.80
CA PHE A 307 -4.88 -1.55 0.71
C PHE A 307 -5.08 -2.03 -0.73
N LEU A 308 -4.65 -3.25 -1.03
CA LEU A 308 -5.14 -3.99 -2.17
C LEU A 308 -6.54 -4.57 -1.87
N SER A 309 -7.34 -4.87 -2.90
CA SER A 309 -8.66 -5.50 -2.72
C SER A 309 -8.60 -7.03 -2.61
N GLY A 310 -7.54 -7.67 -3.13
CA GLY A 310 -7.22 -9.09 -2.95
C GLY A 310 -8.30 -10.08 -3.42
N GLY A 311 -9.27 -9.68 -4.24
CA GLY A 311 -10.37 -10.56 -4.67
C GLY A 311 -11.66 -10.41 -3.88
N GLN A 312 -11.71 -9.53 -2.88
CA GLN A 312 -12.96 -9.13 -2.23
C GLN A 312 -13.91 -8.50 -3.25
N SER A 313 -15.23 -8.60 -3.00
CA SER A 313 -16.19 -7.83 -3.80
C SER A 313 -15.94 -6.32 -3.65
N PRO A 314 -16.33 -5.51 -4.63
CA PRO A 314 -16.21 -4.05 -4.54
C PRO A 314 -16.82 -3.46 -3.27
N GLU A 315 -18.00 -3.95 -2.89
CA GLU A 315 -18.75 -3.48 -1.72
C GLU A 315 -18.06 -3.86 -0.41
N LEU A 316 -17.62 -5.11 -0.30
CA LEU A 316 -16.95 -5.62 0.90
C LEU A 316 -15.59 -4.95 1.13
N ALA A 317 -14.82 -4.72 0.07
CA ALA A 317 -13.56 -3.98 0.16
C ALA A 317 -13.79 -2.55 0.66
N SER A 318 -14.83 -1.86 0.15
CA SER A 318 -15.22 -0.52 0.60
C SER A 318 -15.73 -0.53 2.05
N ALA A 319 -16.56 -1.51 2.44
CA ALA A 319 -17.11 -1.61 3.79
C ALA A 319 -16.02 -1.83 4.85
N ARG A 320 -15.05 -2.71 4.59
CA ARG A 320 -13.93 -2.97 5.49
C ARG A 320 -13.01 -1.76 5.63
N LEU A 321 -12.71 -1.07 4.52
CA LEU A 321 -11.96 0.18 4.56
C LEU A 321 -12.70 1.25 5.36
N ASN A 322 -14.02 1.34 5.18
CA ASN A 322 -14.89 2.25 5.93
C ASN A 322 -14.86 1.98 7.43
N ALA A 323 -15.00 0.71 7.83
CA ALA A 323 -14.99 0.33 9.24
C ALA A 323 -13.68 0.72 9.92
N MET A 324 -12.53 0.49 9.26
CA MET A 324 -11.23 0.91 9.78
C MET A 324 -11.14 2.43 9.96
N ASN A 325 -11.59 3.22 8.98
CA ASN A 325 -11.53 4.67 9.07
C ASN A 325 -12.54 5.23 10.07
N ALA A 326 -13.78 4.74 10.09
CA ALA A 326 -14.82 5.21 11.01
C ALA A 326 -14.44 5.02 12.48
N ARG A 327 -13.76 3.93 12.79
CA ARG A 327 -13.44 3.54 14.17
C ARG A 327 -12.08 4.03 14.64
N TRP A 328 -11.09 4.14 13.75
CA TRP A 328 -9.69 4.28 14.14
C TRP A 328 -8.96 5.50 13.57
N GLN A 329 -9.51 6.22 12.57
CA GLN A 329 -8.79 7.26 11.82
C GLN A 329 -8.07 8.28 12.71
N SER A 330 -8.69 8.75 13.79
CA SER A 330 -8.11 9.75 14.69
C SER A 330 -7.01 9.22 15.61
N GLN A 331 -6.80 7.90 15.64
CA GLN A 331 -5.86 7.21 16.55
C GLN A 331 -4.67 6.63 15.81
N LEU A 332 -4.66 6.69 14.47
CA LEU A 332 -3.63 6.07 13.63
C LEU A 332 -2.57 7.09 13.21
N PRO A 333 -1.28 6.70 13.19
CA PRO A 333 -0.21 7.58 12.74
C PRO A 333 -0.16 7.72 11.21
N TRP A 334 -0.83 6.83 10.46
CA TRP A 334 -0.84 6.81 9.00
C TRP A 334 -2.26 6.96 8.46
N ALA A 335 -2.35 7.52 7.26
CA ALA A 335 -3.61 7.51 6.51
C ALA A 335 -3.92 6.08 6.01
N LEU A 336 -5.15 5.60 6.22
CA LEU A 336 -5.64 4.36 5.61
C LEU A 336 -6.40 4.68 4.33
N ALA A 337 -5.88 4.21 3.20
CA ALA A 337 -6.41 4.48 1.87
C ALA A 337 -6.59 3.17 1.08
N PHE A 338 -7.04 3.30 -0.15
CA PHE A 338 -7.18 2.20 -1.09
C PHE A 338 -6.16 2.30 -2.24
N SER A 339 -5.75 1.13 -2.75
CA SER A 339 -5.10 0.99 -4.05
C SER A 339 -5.72 -0.22 -4.75
N PHE A 340 -7.01 -0.07 -5.06
CA PHE A 340 -7.80 -1.15 -5.62
C PHE A 340 -7.66 -1.23 -7.15
N ALA A 341 -7.67 -2.46 -7.68
CA ALA A 341 -7.80 -2.76 -9.10
C ALA A 341 -9.22 -3.24 -9.40
N ARG A 342 -9.50 -4.53 -9.19
CA ARG A 342 -10.79 -5.15 -9.53
C ARG A 342 -11.98 -4.47 -8.84
N ALA A 343 -11.87 -4.13 -7.57
CA ALA A 343 -12.95 -3.49 -6.82
C ALA A 343 -13.39 -2.11 -7.36
N ILE A 344 -12.57 -1.48 -8.21
CA ILE A 344 -12.95 -0.25 -8.91
C ILE A 344 -13.26 -0.53 -10.38
N GLN A 345 -12.42 -1.31 -11.06
CA GLN A 345 -12.47 -1.48 -12.49
C GLN A 345 -13.50 -2.52 -12.97
N GLN A 346 -13.82 -3.55 -12.16
CA GLN A 346 -14.57 -4.70 -12.63
C GLN A 346 -15.98 -4.32 -13.13
N PRO A 347 -16.80 -3.54 -12.40
CA PRO A 347 -18.12 -3.13 -12.90
C PRO A 347 -18.04 -2.33 -14.20
N ALA A 348 -17.07 -1.44 -14.32
CA ALA A 348 -16.88 -0.66 -15.54
C ALA A 348 -16.45 -1.52 -16.73
N MET A 349 -15.58 -2.52 -16.51
CA MET A 349 -15.13 -3.41 -17.58
C MET A 349 -16.27 -4.31 -18.08
N GLU A 350 -17.14 -4.78 -17.19
CA GLU A 350 -18.32 -5.58 -17.52
C GLU A 350 -19.33 -4.78 -18.36
N ILE A 351 -19.57 -3.52 -18.00
CA ILE A 351 -20.44 -2.61 -18.76
C ILE A 351 -19.82 -2.30 -20.13
N TRP A 352 -18.52 -1.97 -20.16
CA TRP A 352 -17.84 -1.62 -21.41
C TRP A 352 -17.84 -2.77 -22.42
N SER A 353 -17.49 -3.98 -21.98
CA SER A 353 -17.44 -5.21 -22.79
C SER A 353 -16.81 -5.03 -24.18
N GLY A 354 -15.84 -4.10 -24.30
CA GLY A 354 -15.14 -3.82 -25.57
C GLY A 354 -15.94 -2.98 -26.58
N GLN A 355 -17.03 -2.33 -26.18
CA GLN A 355 -17.93 -1.60 -27.09
C GLN A 355 -17.85 -0.08 -26.84
N ASP A 356 -17.59 0.69 -27.87
CA ASP A 356 -17.48 2.15 -27.82
C ASP A 356 -18.78 2.82 -27.35
N ALA A 357 -19.93 2.26 -27.72
CA ALA A 357 -21.24 2.75 -27.28
C ALA A 357 -21.43 2.72 -25.74
N HIS A 358 -20.68 1.89 -25.03
CA HIS A 358 -20.79 1.73 -23.58
C HIS A 358 -19.77 2.54 -22.79
N VAL A 359 -18.87 3.29 -23.43
CA VAL A 359 -17.78 4.03 -22.76
C VAL A 359 -18.30 4.94 -21.68
N THR A 360 -19.31 5.77 -21.97
CA THR A 360 -19.87 6.73 -20.98
C THR A 360 -20.45 6.03 -19.77
N ALA A 361 -21.22 4.96 -19.97
CA ALA A 361 -21.80 4.20 -18.85
C ALA A 361 -20.72 3.51 -18.01
N ALA A 362 -19.70 2.97 -18.63
CA ALA A 362 -18.56 2.37 -17.94
C ALA A 362 -17.74 3.39 -17.15
N GLN A 363 -17.52 4.59 -17.70
CA GLN A 363 -16.86 5.69 -16.98
C GLN A 363 -17.67 6.13 -15.75
N GLN A 364 -18.99 6.20 -15.85
CA GLN A 364 -19.85 6.50 -14.69
C GLN A 364 -19.74 5.42 -13.61
N ALA A 365 -19.72 4.14 -13.98
CA ALA A 365 -19.52 3.05 -13.02
C ALA A 365 -18.13 3.08 -12.36
N LEU A 366 -17.09 3.38 -13.12
CA LEU A 366 -15.73 3.56 -12.60
C LEU A 366 -15.66 4.69 -11.57
N LEU A 367 -16.22 5.84 -11.92
CA LEU A 367 -16.27 7.02 -11.05
C LEU A 367 -17.07 6.73 -9.78
N HIS A 368 -18.24 6.09 -9.91
CA HIS A 368 -19.06 5.69 -8.76
C HIS A 368 -18.28 4.83 -7.77
N ARG A 369 -17.56 3.81 -8.25
CA ARG A 369 -16.74 2.95 -7.36
C ARG A 369 -15.58 3.72 -6.73
N ALA A 370 -14.97 4.64 -7.45
CA ALA A 370 -13.91 5.51 -6.89
C ALA A 370 -14.49 6.42 -5.78
N ASP A 371 -15.67 6.99 -5.98
CA ASP A 371 -16.36 7.84 -4.99
C ASP A 371 -16.81 7.04 -3.76
N CYS A 372 -17.29 5.80 -3.91
CA CYS A 372 -17.58 4.88 -2.81
C CYS A 372 -16.34 4.67 -1.93
N ASN A 373 -15.17 4.43 -2.53
CA ASN A 373 -13.94 4.24 -1.78
C ASN A 373 -13.43 5.53 -1.13
N ARG A 374 -13.66 6.69 -1.77
CA ARG A 374 -13.41 7.98 -1.14
C ARG A 374 -14.31 8.21 0.08
N ALA A 375 -15.60 7.84 -0.01
CA ALA A 375 -16.51 7.87 1.14
C ALA A 375 -16.05 6.92 2.25
N ALA A 376 -15.56 5.73 1.90
CA ALA A 376 -15.00 4.77 2.87
C ALA A 376 -13.78 5.32 3.61
N ARG A 377 -12.93 6.12 2.95
CA ARG A 377 -11.84 6.81 3.62
C ARG A 377 -12.28 7.83 4.67
N ARG A 378 -13.48 8.35 4.54
CA ARG A 378 -14.10 9.28 5.52
C ARG A 378 -14.88 8.56 6.62
N GLY A 379 -14.99 7.23 6.57
CA GLY A 379 -15.89 6.48 7.43
C GLY A 379 -17.38 6.76 7.14
N LYS A 380 -17.71 7.16 5.90
CA LYS A 380 -19.06 7.58 5.47
C LYS A 380 -19.62 6.74 4.30
N TYR A 381 -19.00 5.61 4.00
CA TYR A 381 -19.52 4.70 2.99
C TYR A 381 -20.76 3.98 3.54
N THR A 382 -21.82 3.99 2.77
CA THR A 382 -23.02 3.17 2.95
C THR A 382 -23.16 2.25 1.75
N ALA A 383 -23.38 0.96 1.98
CA ALA A 383 -23.77 0.05 0.91
C ALA A 383 -25.14 0.51 0.39
N ALA A 384 -25.21 0.74 -0.94
CA ALA A 384 -26.46 1.07 -1.60
C ALA A 384 -27.28 -0.20 -1.83
#